data_9dff173b4a814e236dea913f90ae2607
#
_entry.id   9dff173b4a814e236dea913f90ae2607
#
_cell.length_a   1.000
_cell.length_b   1.000
_cell.length_c   1.000
_cell.angle_alpha   90.00
_cell.angle_beta   90.00
_cell.angle_gamma   90.00
#
_symmetry.space_group_name_H-M   'P 1'
#
loop_
_entity.id
_entity.type
_entity.pdbx_description
1 polymer ?
#
loop_
_entity_poly.entity_id
_entity_poly.type
_entity_poly.pdbx_seq_one_letter_code
_entity_poly.pdbx_strand_id
1 'polypeptide(L)'
;MKYPKYYPIKWDESLKEGDIVSGTVTNIKPYGAFIRLNGGVTGLLHIEDISVARIKSPKERLKIGQNVNIMIKSIDRKNKKILFTYKELLGTWEENVKEISSGMVVKGIAREVEKFNNGIFIELKPNLVGLADYKPNIKYGQDVEVYVKKVIPDKKKIKLKII
;
A
#
# COMPACT_ATOMS: atom_id res chain seq x y z
N MET A 1 2.54 -33.25 27.20
CA MET A 1 2.16 -32.02 27.91
C MET A 1 0.90 -31.43 27.33
N LYS A 2 0.01 -31.05 28.18
CA LYS A 2 -1.22 -30.40 27.73
C LYS A 2 -1.05 -28.88 27.74
N TYR A 3 -1.18 -28.29 26.59
CA TYR A 3 -1.36 -26.86 26.51
C TYR A 3 -2.84 -26.55 26.62
N PRO A 4 -3.20 -25.45 27.23
CA PRO A 4 -4.58 -24.98 27.09
C PRO A 4 -4.90 -24.83 25.61
N LYS A 5 -6.14 -25.07 25.25
CA LYS A 5 -6.60 -24.93 23.87
C LYS A 5 -6.34 -23.54 23.31
N TYR A 6 -6.12 -22.60 24.18
CA TYR A 6 -5.75 -21.25 23.82
C TYR A 6 -4.83 -20.71 24.91
N TYR A 7 -3.82 -19.99 24.46
CA TYR A 7 -3.04 -19.16 25.37
C TYR A 7 -3.68 -17.79 25.44
N PRO A 8 -3.66 -17.17 26.65
CA PRO A 8 -3.97 -15.75 26.70
C PRO A 8 -2.99 -15.02 25.80
N ILE A 9 -3.52 -14.23 24.89
CA ILE A 9 -2.71 -13.37 24.05
C ILE A 9 -1.99 -12.39 24.95
N LYS A 10 -0.66 -12.46 24.95
CA LYS A 10 0.14 -11.48 25.67
C LYS A 10 0.23 -10.21 24.86
N TRP A 11 -0.31 -9.17 25.42
CA TRP A 11 -0.16 -7.85 24.89
C TRP A 11 1.26 -7.35 25.20
N ASP A 12 2.04 -7.08 24.18
CA ASP A 12 3.40 -6.58 24.35
C ASP A 12 3.36 -5.08 24.65
N GLU A 13 3.63 -4.72 25.90
CA GLU A 13 3.62 -3.33 26.35
C GLU A 13 4.77 -2.50 25.76
N SER A 14 5.78 -3.16 25.19
CA SER A 14 6.90 -2.45 24.56
C SER A 14 6.58 -1.95 23.16
N LEU A 15 5.48 -2.41 22.56
CA LEU A 15 5.09 -1.97 21.21
C LEU A 15 4.73 -0.48 21.20
N LYS A 16 5.24 0.24 20.23
CA LYS A 16 5.02 1.68 20.06
C LYS A 16 4.65 2.03 18.64
N GLU A 17 3.91 3.10 18.49
CA GLU A 17 3.65 3.68 17.19
C GLU A 17 4.96 4.01 16.50
N GLY A 18 5.05 3.68 15.22
CA GLY A 18 6.26 3.85 14.43
C GLY A 18 7.20 2.65 14.45
N ASP A 19 7.00 1.68 15.34
CA ASP A 19 7.80 0.45 15.35
C ASP A 19 7.57 -0.36 14.09
N ILE A 20 8.66 -0.90 13.54
CA ILE A 20 8.59 -1.85 12.42
C ILE A 20 8.60 -3.25 13.01
N VAL A 21 7.59 -4.02 12.68
CA VAL A 21 7.39 -5.36 13.22
C VAL A 21 7.11 -6.35 12.10
N SER A 22 7.38 -7.63 12.39
CA SER A 22 7.10 -8.71 11.47
C SER A 22 5.84 -9.45 11.90
N GLY A 23 5.03 -9.82 10.95
CA GLY A 23 3.83 -10.59 11.22
C GLY A 23 3.45 -11.48 10.06
N THR A 24 2.38 -12.25 10.25
CA THR A 24 1.85 -13.16 9.25
C THR A 24 0.44 -12.75 8.89
N VAL A 25 0.15 -12.67 7.60
CA VAL A 25 -1.20 -12.39 7.10
C VAL A 25 -2.07 -13.60 7.41
N THR A 26 -3.09 -13.41 8.25
CA THR A 26 -3.97 -14.49 8.68
C THR A 26 -5.30 -14.49 7.96
N ASN A 27 -5.76 -13.31 7.51
CA ASN A 27 -7.03 -13.17 6.84
C ASN A 27 -7.02 -11.94 5.96
N ILE A 28 -7.78 -11.99 4.87
CA ILE A 28 -7.90 -10.86 3.94
C ILE A 28 -9.37 -10.57 3.72
N LYS A 29 -9.75 -9.33 3.99
CA LYS A 29 -11.10 -8.80 3.76
C LYS A 29 -11.04 -7.71 2.69
N PRO A 30 -12.17 -7.31 2.09
CA PRO A 30 -12.16 -6.23 1.10
C PRO A 30 -11.56 -4.92 1.62
N TYR A 31 -11.68 -4.65 2.91
CA TYR A 31 -11.20 -3.41 3.53
C TYR A 31 -9.77 -3.48 4.05
N GLY A 32 -9.14 -4.66 4.09
CA GLY A 32 -7.78 -4.78 4.59
C GLY A 32 -7.38 -6.21 4.94
N ALA A 33 -6.22 -6.35 5.53
CA ALA A 33 -5.64 -7.62 5.92
C ALA A 33 -5.40 -7.67 7.42
N PHE A 34 -5.71 -8.81 8.03
CA PHE A 34 -5.37 -9.05 9.43
C PHE A 34 -3.99 -9.68 9.51
N ILE A 35 -3.15 -9.15 10.37
CA ILE A 35 -1.77 -9.56 10.54
C ILE A 35 -1.54 -9.92 12.00
N ARG A 36 -1.05 -11.15 12.22
CA ARG A 36 -0.73 -11.64 13.54
C ARG A 36 0.76 -11.46 13.80
N LEU A 37 1.08 -10.77 14.88
CA LEU A 37 2.45 -10.62 15.37
C LEU A 37 2.87 -11.84 16.16
N ASN A 38 4.17 -11.98 16.42
CA ASN A 38 4.68 -12.95 17.37
C ASN A 38 4.04 -12.69 18.72
N GLY A 39 3.61 -13.76 19.40
CA GLY A 39 2.87 -13.63 20.65
C GLY A 39 1.36 -13.65 20.49
N GLY A 40 0.85 -13.61 19.25
CA GLY A 40 -0.55 -13.83 18.94
C GLY A 40 -1.40 -12.57 18.82
N VAL A 41 -0.85 -11.39 19.08
CA VAL A 41 -1.60 -10.15 18.89
C VAL A 41 -1.86 -9.94 17.41
N THR A 42 -3.12 -9.67 17.06
CA THR A 42 -3.54 -9.45 15.68
C THR A 42 -3.98 -8.01 15.50
N GLY A 43 -3.53 -7.39 14.42
CA GLY A 43 -3.93 -6.05 14.05
C GLY A 43 -4.43 -5.99 12.62
N LEU A 44 -4.89 -4.82 12.22
CA LEU A 44 -5.46 -4.58 10.90
C LEU A 44 -4.56 -3.66 10.08
N LEU A 45 -4.28 -4.11 8.87
CA LEU A 45 -3.67 -3.30 7.83
C LEU A 45 -4.77 -2.90 6.84
N HIS A 46 -5.23 -1.66 6.95
CA HIS A 46 -6.28 -1.13 6.09
C HIS A 46 -5.81 -1.07 4.64
N ILE A 47 -6.72 -1.29 3.70
CA ILE A 47 -6.38 -1.26 2.27
C ILE A 47 -5.71 0.06 1.86
N GLU A 48 -6.13 1.17 2.46
CA GLU A 48 -5.55 2.49 2.20
C GLU A 48 -4.11 2.64 2.70
N ASP A 49 -3.70 1.80 3.63
CA ASP A 49 -2.36 1.81 4.20
C ASP A 49 -1.43 0.79 3.54
N ILE A 50 -1.92 0.02 2.57
CA ILE A 50 -1.11 -0.94 1.83
C ILE A 50 -0.35 -0.27 0.70
N SER A 51 -1.02 0.63 -0.02
CA SER A 51 -0.47 1.24 -1.23
C SER A 51 -1.00 2.65 -1.41
N VAL A 52 -0.16 3.54 -1.91
CA VAL A 52 -0.59 4.88 -2.35
C VAL A 52 -1.44 4.75 -3.61
N ALA A 53 -1.07 3.84 -4.51
CA ALA A 53 -1.89 3.52 -5.65
C ALA A 53 -3.15 2.79 -5.16
N ARG A 54 -4.31 3.21 -5.65
CA ARG A 54 -5.56 2.57 -5.27
C ARG A 54 -5.66 1.17 -5.86
N ILE A 55 -5.67 0.19 -4.98
CA ILE A 55 -5.91 -1.21 -5.34
C ILE A 55 -7.35 -1.57 -4.99
N LYS A 56 -7.93 -2.51 -5.73
CA LYS A 56 -9.33 -2.92 -5.50
C LYS A 56 -9.45 -3.94 -4.36
N SER A 57 -8.37 -4.65 -4.08
CA SER A 57 -8.35 -5.67 -3.04
C SER A 57 -6.96 -5.79 -2.45
N PRO A 58 -6.85 -6.06 -1.14
CA PRO A 58 -5.56 -6.36 -0.54
C PRO A 58 -4.87 -7.56 -1.17
N LYS A 59 -5.61 -8.44 -1.82
CA LYS A 59 -5.07 -9.62 -2.53
C LYS A 59 -4.15 -9.26 -3.69
N GLU A 60 -4.21 -8.04 -4.19
CA GLU A 60 -3.29 -7.58 -5.22
C GLU A 60 -1.86 -7.44 -4.69
N ARG A 61 -1.68 -7.35 -3.37
CA ARG A 61 -0.37 -7.17 -2.73
C ARG A 61 -0.01 -8.26 -1.74
N LEU A 62 -1.01 -8.92 -1.15
CA LEU A 62 -0.81 -9.81 -0.01
C LEU A 62 -1.48 -11.15 -0.23
N LYS A 63 -0.93 -12.17 0.42
CA LYS A 63 -1.48 -13.53 0.44
C LYS A 63 -1.60 -14.01 1.88
N ILE A 64 -2.61 -14.80 2.17
CA ILE A 64 -2.75 -15.46 3.47
C ILE A 64 -1.53 -16.37 3.70
N GLY A 65 -0.95 -16.29 4.90
CA GLY A 65 0.25 -17.03 5.25
C GLY A 65 1.56 -16.30 4.93
N GLN A 66 1.49 -15.18 4.24
CA GLN A 66 2.67 -14.40 3.91
C GLN A 66 3.25 -13.72 5.16
N ASN A 67 4.58 -13.77 5.30
CA ASN A 67 5.27 -12.98 6.30
C ASN A 67 5.54 -11.58 5.74
N VAL A 68 5.23 -10.58 6.53
CA VAL A 68 5.38 -9.18 6.12
C VAL A 68 6.03 -8.35 7.21
N ASN A 69 6.78 -7.35 6.80
CA ASN A 69 7.25 -6.29 7.69
C ASN A 69 6.32 -5.11 7.54
N ILE A 70 5.83 -4.61 8.65
CA ILE A 70 4.86 -3.52 8.68
C ILE A 70 5.22 -2.56 9.80
N MET A 71 4.66 -1.37 9.73
CA MET A 71 4.86 -0.36 10.77
C MET A 71 3.58 -0.23 11.59
N ILE A 72 3.72 -0.04 12.90
CA ILE A 72 2.60 0.24 13.76
C ILE A 72 2.17 1.69 13.54
N LYS A 73 0.94 1.88 13.07
CA LYS A 73 0.35 3.18 12.82
C LYS A 73 -0.28 3.76 14.07
N SER A 74 -1.05 2.95 14.78
CA SER A 74 -1.70 3.35 16.03
C SER A 74 -1.95 2.16 16.93
N ILE A 75 -1.97 2.41 18.23
CA ILE A 75 -2.24 1.40 19.25
C ILE A 75 -3.35 1.94 20.15
N ASP A 76 -4.43 1.20 20.26
CA ASP A 76 -5.47 1.41 21.24
C ASP A 76 -5.30 0.37 22.34
N ARG A 77 -4.58 0.73 23.40
CA ARG A 77 -4.25 -0.20 24.48
C ARG A 77 -5.47 -0.59 25.29
N LYS A 78 -6.43 0.30 25.41
CA LYS A 78 -7.66 0.05 26.14
C LYS A 78 -8.49 -1.05 25.50
N ASN A 79 -8.65 -0.98 24.18
CA ASN A 79 -9.43 -1.95 23.40
C ASN A 79 -8.56 -3.04 22.77
N LYS A 80 -7.25 -3.00 23.03
CA LYS A 80 -6.25 -3.95 22.51
C LYS A 80 -6.33 -4.08 20.99
N LYS A 81 -6.33 -2.94 20.30
CA LYS A 81 -6.36 -2.87 18.84
C LYS A 81 -5.12 -2.22 18.30
N ILE A 82 -4.59 -2.79 17.23
CA ILE A 82 -3.44 -2.24 16.52
C ILE A 82 -3.83 -2.01 15.07
N LEU A 83 -3.48 -0.83 14.56
CA LEU A 83 -3.53 -0.53 13.13
C LEU A 83 -2.11 -0.48 12.60
N PHE A 84 -1.92 -1.09 11.43
CA PHE A 84 -0.64 -1.12 10.75
C PHE A 84 -0.65 -0.24 9.52
N THR A 85 0.54 0.10 9.04
CA THR A 85 0.73 0.70 7.73
C THR A 85 1.90 0.01 7.02
N TYR A 86 1.79 -0.17 5.74
CA TYR A 86 2.82 -0.76 4.90
C TYR A 86 3.43 0.26 3.94
N LYS A 87 2.60 1.12 3.36
CA LYS A 87 3.04 2.11 2.38
C LYS A 87 4.14 3.05 2.90
N GLU A 88 4.14 3.31 4.20
CA GLU A 88 5.17 4.16 4.82
C GLU A 88 6.57 3.56 4.70
N LEU A 89 6.67 2.24 4.54
CA LEU A 89 7.95 1.54 4.39
C LEU A 89 8.46 1.56 2.95
N LEU A 90 7.64 2.02 2.01
CA LEU A 90 7.98 2.04 0.57
C LEU A 90 8.74 3.30 0.16
N GLY A 91 9.09 4.13 1.12
CA GLY A 91 9.80 5.38 0.88
C GLY A 91 8.86 6.55 0.66
N THR A 92 9.43 7.75 0.65
CA THR A 92 8.68 8.98 0.40
C THR A 92 8.45 9.18 -1.11
N TRP A 93 7.56 10.11 -1.43
CA TRP A 93 7.36 10.50 -2.82
C TRP A 93 8.66 10.98 -3.46
N GLU A 94 9.41 11.79 -2.71
CA GLU A 94 10.68 12.35 -3.16
C GLU A 94 11.74 11.28 -3.44
N GLU A 95 11.81 10.26 -2.58
CA GLU A 95 12.72 9.13 -2.79
C GLU A 95 12.30 8.30 -4.01
N ASN A 96 11.01 8.06 -4.17
CA ASN A 96 10.49 7.23 -5.26
C ASN A 96 10.57 7.92 -6.62
N VAL A 97 10.47 9.23 -6.66
CA VAL A 97 10.47 9.99 -7.91
C VAL A 97 11.88 10.27 -8.46
N LYS A 98 12.92 10.02 -7.68
CA LYS A 98 14.31 10.34 -8.09
C LYS A 98 14.71 9.80 -9.45
N GLU A 99 14.20 8.62 -9.81
CA GLU A 99 14.54 7.96 -11.06
C GLU A 99 13.62 8.37 -12.22
N ILE A 100 12.65 9.22 -11.95
CA ILE A 100 11.65 9.63 -12.94
C ILE A 100 11.94 11.06 -13.37
N SER A 101 12.09 11.26 -14.67
CA SER A 101 12.35 12.59 -15.25
C SER A 101 11.47 12.81 -16.46
N SER A 102 11.16 14.08 -16.72
CA SER A 102 10.44 14.49 -17.91
C SER A 102 11.15 14.00 -19.17
N GLY A 103 10.39 13.47 -20.10
CA GLY A 103 10.92 12.92 -21.35
C GLY A 103 11.18 11.41 -21.33
N MET A 104 11.14 10.78 -20.17
CA MET A 104 11.33 9.34 -20.07
C MET A 104 10.09 8.57 -20.48
N VAL A 105 10.29 7.35 -20.98
CA VAL A 105 9.23 6.36 -21.19
C VAL A 105 9.41 5.29 -20.13
N VAL A 106 8.38 5.07 -19.33
CA VAL A 106 8.43 4.10 -18.23
C VAL A 106 7.19 3.21 -18.26
N LYS A 107 7.28 2.09 -17.59
CA LYS A 107 6.15 1.16 -17.45
C LYS A 107 5.32 1.50 -16.22
N GLY A 108 4.03 1.24 -16.32
CA GLY A 108 3.13 1.43 -15.19
C GLY A 108 1.92 0.53 -15.30
N ILE A 109 1.08 0.60 -14.28
CA ILE A 109 -0.16 -0.17 -14.21
C ILE A 109 -1.31 0.83 -14.16
N ALA A 110 -2.26 0.69 -15.07
CA ALA A 110 -3.44 1.54 -15.09
C ALA A 110 -4.32 1.22 -13.86
N ARG A 111 -4.71 2.27 -13.16
CA ARG A 111 -5.60 2.20 -12.00
C ARG A 111 -6.92 2.89 -12.33
N GLU A 112 -7.54 3.53 -11.37
CA GLU A 112 -8.85 4.14 -11.55
C GLU A 112 -8.82 5.35 -12.47
N VAL A 113 -9.96 5.62 -13.10
CA VAL A 113 -10.19 6.87 -13.85
C VAL A 113 -10.44 7.99 -12.84
N GLU A 114 -9.77 9.12 -13.04
CA GLU A 114 -9.97 10.30 -12.21
C GLU A 114 -11.31 10.95 -12.58
N LYS A 115 -12.18 11.19 -11.57
CA LYS A 115 -13.58 11.55 -11.79
C LYS A 115 -13.81 12.91 -12.45
N PHE A 116 -12.93 13.88 -12.17
CA PHE A 116 -13.17 15.26 -12.62
C PHE A 116 -12.57 15.56 -13.99
N ASN A 117 -11.40 15.00 -14.28
CA ASN A 117 -10.66 15.30 -15.49
C ASN A 117 -10.62 14.13 -16.47
N ASN A 118 -11.27 13.02 -16.15
CA ASN A 118 -11.25 11.80 -16.95
C ASN A 118 -9.85 11.26 -17.24
N GLY A 119 -8.87 11.66 -16.44
CA GLY A 119 -7.53 11.09 -16.52
C GLY A 119 -7.50 9.69 -15.93
N ILE A 120 -6.42 8.97 -16.19
CA ILE A 120 -6.21 7.63 -15.66
C ILE A 120 -5.02 7.68 -14.70
N PHE A 121 -5.23 7.24 -13.47
CA PHE A 121 -4.13 7.09 -12.53
C PHE A 121 -3.25 5.92 -12.96
N ILE A 122 -1.95 6.15 -13.01
CA ILE A 122 -0.96 5.15 -13.39
C ILE A 122 -0.03 4.90 -12.21
N GLU A 123 0.02 3.66 -11.77
CA GLU A 123 0.98 3.25 -10.75
C GLU A 123 2.33 3.00 -11.40
N LEU A 124 3.30 3.85 -11.10
CA LEU A 124 4.67 3.70 -11.57
C LEU A 124 5.46 2.80 -10.64
N LYS A 125 5.21 2.92 -9.35
CA LYS A 125 5.69 2.08 -8.25
C LYS A 125 4.56 1.99 -7.24
N PRO A 126 4.56 1.01 -6.33
CA PRO A 126 3.50 0.91 -5.32
C PRO A 126 3.25 2.20 -4.54
N ASN A 127 4.28 3.03 -4.39
CA ASN A 127 4.18 4.28 -3.65
C ASN A 127 4.29 5.53 -4.55
N LEU A 128 4.19 5.37 -5.84
CA LEU A 128 4.35 6.48 -6.79
C LEU A 128 3.31 6.38 -7.90
N VAL A 129 2.42 7.36 -7.94
CA VAL A 129 1.31 7.40 -8.90
C VAL A 129 1.40 8.68 -9.71
N GLY A 130 1.16 8.57 -11.03
CA GLY A 130 1.00 9.72 -11.90
C GLY A 130 -0.39 9.72 -12.53
N LEU A 131 -0.71 10.81 -13.20
CA LEU A 131 -1.98 10.97 -13.90
C LEU A 131 -1.73 11.14 -15.39
N ALA A 132 -2.32 10.23 -16.18
CA ALA A 132 -2.28 10.28 -17.64
C ALA A 132 -3.57 10.87 -18.18
N ASP A 133 -3.49 11.50 -19.36
CA ASP A 133 -4.67 11.89 -20.09
C ASP A 133 -5.49 10.64 -20.45
N TYR A 134 -6.81 10.80 -20.49
CA TYR A 134 -7.70 9.70 -20.82
C TYR A 134 -7.38 9.09 -22.19
N LYS A 135 -7.38 7.78 -22.24
CA LYS A 135 -7.25 7.00 -23.46
C LYS A 135 -8.28 5.86 -23.41
N PRO A 136 -9.11 5.69 -24.46
CA PRO A 136 -10.10 4.62 -24.45
C PRO A 136 -9.45 3.24 -24.48
N ASN A 137 -10.21 2.25 -24.02
CA ASN A 137 -9.82 0.82 -24.02
C ASN A 137 -8.68 0.47 -23.07
N ILE A 138 -8.37 1.33 -22.11
CA ILE A 138 -7.43 1.02 -21.04
C ILE A 138 -8.23 0.47 -19.85
N LYS A 139 -7.89 -0.74 -19.45
CA LYS A 139 -8.57 -1.44 -18.35
C LYS A 139 -7.79 -1.32 -17.05
N TYR A 140 -8.52 -1.31 -15.94
CA TYR A 140 -7.90 -1.38 -14.62
C TYR A 140 -6.97 -2.58 -14.53
N GLY A 141 -5.76 -2.35 -14.01
CA GLY A 141 -4.76 -3.40 -13.87
C GLY A 141 -3.94 -3.69 -15.11
N GLN A 142 -4.22 -3.01 -16.21
CA GLN A 142 -3.49 -3.19 -17.46
C GLN A 142 -2.08 -2.60 -17.37
N ASP A 143 -1.10 -3.37 -17.85
CA ASP A 143 0.25 -2.86 -18.02
C ASP A 143 0.29 -1.88 -19.20
N VAL A 144 0.86 -0.72 -18.97
CA VAL A 144 0.97 0.32 -19.98
C VAL A 144 2.36 0.92 -20.00
N GLU A 145 2.73 1.47 -21.14
CA GLU A 145 3.90 2.33 -21.25
C GLU A 145 3.43 3.77 -21.26
N VAL A 146 4.12 4.62 -20.52
CA VAL A 146 3.76 6.02 -20.40
C VAL A 146 4.98 6.92 -20.66
N TYR A 147 4.70 8.03 -21.28
CA TYR A 147 5.65 9.12 -21.46
C TYR A 147 5.50 10.10 -20.30
N VAL A 148 6.60 10.45 -19.65
CA VAL A 148 6.60 11.41 -18.54
C VAL A 148 6.62 12.81 -19.13
N LYS A 149 5.48 13.48 -19.08
CA LYS A 149 5.34 14.85 -19.62
C LYS A 149 5.98 15.87 -18.68
N LYS A 150 5.71 15.75 -17.39
CA LYS A 150 6.16 16.71 -16.40
C LYS A 150 6.16 16.14 -15.01
N VAL A 151 7.17 16.47 -14.23
CA VAL A 151 7.23 16.18 -12.79
C VAL A 151 7.07 17.50 -12.06
N ILE A 152 6.13 17.56 -11.12
CA ILE A 152 5.84 18.76 -10.33
C ILE A 152 6.09 18.46 -8.87
N PRO A 153 7.31 18.67 -8.35
CA PRO A 153 7.65 18.29 -6.97
C PRO A 153 6.83 19.01 -5.92
N ASP A 154 6.56 20.28 -6.10
CA ASP A 154 5.84 21.10 -5.12
C ASP A 154 4.43 20.54 -4.82
N LYS A 155 3.82 19.95 -5.82
CA LYS A 155 2.47 19.38 -5.71
C LYS A 155 2.47 17.87 -5.62
N LYS A 156 3.65 17.24 -5.65
CA LYS A 156 3.83 15.79 -5.70
C LYS A 156 2.99 15.16 -6.81
N LYS A 157 3.10 15.73 -8.00
CA LYS A 157 2.34 15.29 -9.19
C LYS A 157 3.28 14.91 -10.33
N ILE A 158 2.86 13.91 -11.08
CA ILE A 158 3.53 13.48 -12.29
C ILE A 158 2.48 13.44 -13.40
N LYS A 159 2.71 14.20 -14.45
CA LYS A 159 1.84 14.20 -15.63
C LYS A 159 2.37 13.25 -16.67
N LEU A 160 1.51 12.37 -17.15
CA LEU A 160 1.85 11.25 -18.02
C LEU A 160 1.01 11.26 -19.28
N LYS A 161 1.50 10.55 -20.30
CA LYS A 161 0.73 10.23 -21.49
C LYS A 161 0.91 8.75 -21.80
N ILE A 162 -0.20 8.02 -21.95
CA ILE A 162 -0.16 6.61 -22.33
C ILE A 162 0.23 6.53 -23.82
N ILE A 163 1.25 5.75 -24.08
CA ILE A 163 1.75 5.55 -25.46
C ILE A 163 0.92 4.47 -26.16
#